data_f626c50bb8b45a5eae43aa2cc4dd8ba4
#
_entry.id   f626c50bb8b45a5eae43aa2cc4dd8ba4
#
_cell.length_a   1.000
_cell.length_b   1.000
_cell.length_c   1.000
_cell.angle_alpha   90.00
_cell.angle_beta   90.00
_cell.angle_gamma   90.00
#
_symmetry.space_group_name_H-M   'P 1'
#
loop_
_entity.id
_entity.type
_entity.pdbx_description
1 polymer ?
#
loop_
_entity_poly.entity_id
_entity_poly.type
_entity_poly.pdbx_seq_one_letter_code
_entity_poly.pdbx_strand_id
1 'polypeptide(L)'
;MASRAEKERAAMKIKVSAIRTQTAEDGTAELTLSVDPVSRGAIKKVVADTRKMLEKDGVISCELKRAVKKRTLPQNALLWRLLTIYADAMNGGRTGEITPEMMYYSMLERYGVAVFVAVPAVCLSDLRRAYRKIKIIDETIIERNGKRTPALTVKCILGSSKYSTEQMKNLIDGIFDDLAKLGVECGEELTELYKDWSNNNA
;
A
#
# COMPACT_ATOMS: atom_id res chain seq x y z
N MET A 1 -5.31 -11.82 -27.50
CA MET A 1 -5.59 -11.01 -26.30
C MET A 1 -4.35 -11.03 -25.41
N ALA A 2 -3.65 -9.90 -25.27
CA ALA A 2 -2.47 -9.81 -24.40
C ALA A 2 -2.89 -9.97 -22.94
N SER A 3 -2.15 -10.77 -22.17
CA SER A 3 -2.44 -11.04 -20.76
C SER A 3 -2.29 -9.76 -19.91
N ARG A 4 -2.98 -9.70 -18.77
CA ARG A 4 -2.88 -8.56 -17.81
C ARG A 4 -1.43 -8.30 -17.39
N ALA A 5 -0.58 -9.33 -17.36
CA ALA A 5 0.86 -9.25 -17.06
C ALA A 5 1.69 -8.56 -18.19
N GLU A 6 1.27 -8.66 -19.44
CA GLU A 6 1.92 -7.95 -20.55
C GLU A 6 1.56 -6.46 -20.58
N LYS A 7 0.34 -6.08 -20.15
CA LYS A 7 -0.04 -4.68 -19.98
C LYS A 7 0.69 -4.00 -18.80
N GLU A 8 1.04 -4.73 -17.73
CA GLU A 8 1.82 -4.18 -16.61
C GLU A 8 3.30 -3.97 -16.92
N ARG A 9 3.86 -4.70 -17.92
CA ARG A 9 5.27 -4.54 -18.36
C ARG A 9 5.54 -3.24 -19.11
N ALA A 10 4.51 -2.58 -19.63
CA ALA A 10 4.64 -1.33 -20.38
C ALA A 10 4.57 -0.06 -19.50
N ALA A 11 4.28 -0.18 -18.19
CA ALA A 11 4.17 0.99 -17.31
C ALA A 11 5.54 1.49 -16.88
N MET A 12 5.98 2.60 -17.47
CA MET A 12 7.19 3.32 -17.06
C MET A 12 6.89 4.24 -15.88
N LYS A 13 7.79 4.27 -14.88
CA LYS A 13 7.62 5.07 -13.66
C LYS A 13 8.78 6.04 -13.51
N ILE A 14 8.48 7.33 -13.45
CA ILE A 14 9.43 8.40 -13.13
C ILE A 14 8.90 9.23 -11.96
N LYS A 15 9.81 9.77 -11.16
CA LYS A 15 9.44 10.74 -10.11
C LYS A 15 9.53 12.14 -10.69
N VAL A 16 8.44 12.87 -10.60
CA VAL A 16 8.32 14.25 -11.08
C VAL A 16 8.40 15.19 -9.88
N SER A 17 9.27 16.21 -9.95
CA SER A 17 9.46 17.21 -8.91
C SER A 17 8.74 18.52 -9.21
N ALA A 18 8.53 18.84 -10.49
CA ALA A 18 7.78 20.01 -10.91
C ALA A 18 7.09 19.78 -12.24
N ILE A 19 6.01 20.53 -12.48
CA ILE A 19 5.23 20.50 -13.71
C ILE A 19 5.11 21.95 -14.20
N ARG A 20 5.39 22.15 -15.47
CA ARG A 20 5.15 23.44 -16.17
C ARG A 20 4.29 23.17 -17.39
N THR A 21 3.39 24.11 -17.69
CA THR A 21 2.59 24.10 -18.90
C THR A 21 2.93 25.34 -19.73
N GLN A 22 3.04 25.18 -21.02
CA GLN A 22 3.18 26.26 -21.98
C GLN A 22 2.18 26.04 -23.11
N THR A 23 1.59 27.10 -23.62
CA THR A 23 0.76 27.05 -24.84
C THR A 23 1.57 27.61 -25.96
N ALA A 24 1.79 26.84 -27.02
CA ALA A 24 2.45 27.28 -28.23
C ALA A 24 1.54 28.19 -29.07
N GLU A 25 2.10 28.95 -30.00
CA GLU A 25 1.34 29.90 -30.84
C GLU A 25 0.29 29.21 -31.73
N ASP A 26 0.48 27.92 -32.02
CA ASP A 26 -0.47 27.10 -32.79
C ASP A 26 -1.62 26.54 -31.92
N GLY A 27 -1.69 26.90 -30.64
CA GLY A 27 -2.69 26.39 -29.69
C GLY A 27 -2.36 25.06 -29.05
N THR A 28 -1.22 24.44 -29.39
CA THR A 28 -0.76 23.19 -28.78
C THR A 28 -0.34 23.42 -27.33
N ALA A 29 -0.80 22.59 -26.39
CA ALA A 29 -0.39 22.65 -25.00
C ALA A 29 0.83 21.76 -24.78
N GLU A 30 1.93 22.34 -24.31
CA GLU A 30 3.13 21.61 -23.92
C GLU A 30 3.15 21.36 -22.42
N LEU A 31 3.45 20.14 -22.03
CA LEU A 31 3.63 19.73 -20.64
C LEU A 31 5.10 19.35 -20.38
N THR A 32 5.80 20.16 -19.60
CA THR A 32 7.18 19.87 -19.18
C THR A 32 7.21 19.30 -17.78
N LEU A 33 7.79 18.11 -17.63
CA LEU A 33 7.97 17.44 -16.35
C LEU A 33 9.42 17.57 -15.89
N SER A 34 9.65 18.21 -14.75
CA SER A 34 10.98 18.22 -14.11
C SER A 34 11.17 16.97 -13.26
N VAL A 35 12.31 16.33 -13.38
CA VAL A 35 12.60 15.05 -12.75
C VAL A 35 13.86 15.16 -11.91
N ASP A 36 13.89 14.47 -10.78
CA ASP A 36 15.02 14.43 -9.87
C ASP A 36 16.32 13.99 -10.59
N PRO A 37 17.48 14.65 -10.33
CA PRO A 37 18.78 14.29 -10.91
C PRO A 37 19.18 12.82 -10.75
N VAL A 38 18.81 12.17 -9.66
CA VAL A 38 19.04 10.74 -9.43
C VAL A 38 18.36 9.86 -10.48
N SER A 39 17.31 10.35 -11.12
CA SER A 39 16.52 9.62 -12.12
C SER A 39 17.02 9.78 -13.56
N ARG A 40 18.16 10.47 -13.81
CA ARG A 40 18.66 10.78 -15.18
C ARG A 40 18.82 9.55 -16.08
N GLY A 41 19.31 8.44 -15.52
CA GLY A 41 19.45 7.18 -16.29
C GLY A 41 18.12 6.57 -16.72
N ALA A 42 17.14 6.62 -15.80
CA ALA A 42 15.78 6.14 -16.06
C ALA A 42 15.06 6.99 -17.11
N ILE A 43 15.28 8.32 -17.10
CA ILE A 43 14.66 9.24 -18.04
C ILE A 43 15.07 8.95 -19.48
N LYS A 44 16.37 8.73 -19.75
CA LYS A 44 16.85 8.40 -21.09
C LYS A 44 16.13 7.18 -21.66
N LYS A 45 15.94 6.16 -20.83
CA LYS A 45 15.21 4.94 -21.21
C LYS A 45 13.73 5.23 -21.46
N VAL A 46 13.08 5.97 -20.52
CA VAL A 46 11.66 6.36 -20.63
C VAL A 46 11.42 7.12 -21.92
N VAL A 47 12.25 8.14 -22.24
CA VAL A 47 12.11 8.94 -23.46
C VAL A 47 12.29 8.10 -24.70
N ALA A 48 13.29 7.19 -24.73
CA ALA A 48 13.53 6.32 -25.87
C ALA A 48 12.37 5.33 -26.11
N ASP A 49 11.86 4.73 -25.03
CA ASP A 49 10.75 3.78 -25.12
C ASP A 49 9.43 4.52 -25.48
N THR A 50 9.21 5.72 -24.95
CA THR A 50 8.06 6.57 -25.28
C THR A 50 8.07 6.97 -26.76
N ARG A 51 9.23 7.34 -27.32
CA ARG A 51 9.36 7.66 -28.75
C ARG A 51 8.97 6.47 -29.64
N LYS A 52 9.48 5.27 -29.32
CA LYS A 52 9.12 4.05 -30.04
C LYS A 52 7.63 3.74 -29.98
N MET A 53 6.99 3.99 -28.83
CA MET A 53 5.55 3.81 -28.68
C MET A 53 4.77 4.83 -29.54
N LEU A 54 5.18 6.08 -29.53
CA LEU A 54 4.56 7.15 -30.36
C LEU A 54 4.69 6.85 -31.85
N GLU A 55 5.87 6.37 -32.30
CA GLU A 55 6.09 5.97 -33.69
C GLU A 55 5.18 4.79 -34.10
N LYS A 56 4.92 3.85 -33.16
CA LYS A 56 4.11 2.68 -33.45
C LYS A 56 2.60 2.93 -33.31
N ASP A 57 2.19 3.58 -32.23
CA ASP A 57 0.79 3.66 -31.79
C ASP A 57 0.18 5.06 -31.97
N GLY A 58 0.99 6.07 -32.29
CA GLY A 58 0.57 7.46 -32.57
C GLY A 58 0.11 8.26 -31.35
N VAL A 59 -0.39 7.62 -30.29
CA VAL A 59 -0.90 8.25 -29.06
C VAL A 59 -0.52 7.45 -27.83
N ILE A 60 -0.11 8.16 -26.76
CA ILE A 60 0.21 7.55 -25.47
C ILE A 60 -0.65 8.15 -24.38
N SER A 61 -1.13 7.32 -23.47
CA SER A 61 -1.77 7.77 -22.22
C SER A 61 -0.73 7.90 -21.11
N CYS A 62 -0.68 9.04 -20.44
CA CYS A 62 0.15 9.30 -19.28
C CYS A 62 -0.71 9.52 -18.04
N GLU A 63 -0.43 8.79 -16.97
CA GLU A 63 -1.12 8.91 -15.69
C GLU A 63 -0.16 9.43 -14.62
N LEU A 64 -0.48 10.57 -14.00
CA LEU A 64 0.26 11.13 -12.87
C LEU A 64 -0.41 10.73 -11.55
N LYS A 65 0.35 10.08 -10.68
CA LYS A 65 -0.11 9.65 -9.35
C LYS A 65 0.80 10.25 -8.27
N ARG A 66 0.21 10.57 -7.12
CA ARG A 66 1.00 10.97 -5.94
C ARG A 66 1.98 9.85 -5.59
N ALA A 67 3.28 10.19 -5.50
CA ALA A 67 4.28 9.26 -5.01
C ALA A 67 4.10 9.08 -3.50
N VAL A 68 3.82 7.86 -3.06
CA VAL A 68 3.73 7.50 -1.64
C VAL A 68 5.03 6.80 -1.27
N LYS A 69 5.69 7.28 -0.20
CA LYS A 69 6.83 6.54 0.38
C LYS A 69 6.34 5.16 0.84
N LYS A 70 6.85 4.11 0.24
CA LYS A 70 6.58 2.75 0.71
C LYS A 70 7.33 2.50 2.02
N ARG A 71 6.80 1.59 2.87
CA ARG A 71 7.47 1.12 4.08
C ARG A 71 8.90 0.65 3.77
N THR A 72 9.81 0.83 4.71
CA THR A 72 11.20 0.39 4.59
C THR A 72 11.39 -1.06 5.04
N LEU A 73 12.53 -1.69 4.66
CA LEU A 73 12.90 -3.01 5.18
C LEU A 73 13.08 -3.02 6.71
N PRO A 74 13.74 -2.01 7.34
CA PRO A 74 13.81 -1.90 8.79
C PRO A 74 12.45 -1.87 9.48
N GLN A 75 11.48 -1.14 8.95
CA GLN A 75 10.12 -1.12 9.49
C GLN A 75 9.46 -2.51 9.49
N ASN A 76 9.66 -3.26 8.41
CA ASN A 76 9.15 -4.62 8.34
C ASN A 76 9.83 -5.55 9.35
N ALA A 77 11.13 -5.43 9.53
CA ALA A 77 11.87 -6.22 10.51
C ALA A 77 11.42 -5.89 11.94
N LEU A 78 11.26 -4.60 12.26
CA LEU A 78 10.73 -4.14 13.54
C LEU A 78 9.31 -4.69 13.80
N LEU A 79 8.41 -4.61 12.81
CA LEU A 79 7.06 -5.16 12.93
C LEU A 79 7.11 -6.65 13.33
N TRP A 80 7.87 -7.46 12.61
CA TRP A 80 7.93 -8.90 12.90
C TRP A 80 8.56 -9.21 14.26
N ARG A 81 9.56 -8.43 14.68
CA ARG A 81 10.15 -8.56 16.01
C ARG A 81 9.13 -8.27 17.11
N LEU A 82 8.35 -7.21 16.98
CA LEU A 82 7.27 -6.87 17.93
C LEU A 82 6.16 -7.92 17.97
N LEU A 83 5.79 -8.46 16.81
CA LEU A 83 4.79 -9.54 16.74
C LEU A 83 5.27 -10.82 17.40
N THR A 84 6.57 -11.12 17.32
CA THR A 84 7.17 -12.26 18.04
C THR A 84 7.08 -12.04 19.56
N ILE A 85 7.52 -10.86 20.05
CA ILE A 85 7.42 -10.50 21.47
C ILE A 85 5.98 -10.57 21.96
N TYR A 86 5.04 -10.11 21.15
CA TYR A 86 3.62 -10.15 21.49
C TYR A 86 3.09 -11.59 21.58
N ALA A 87 3.45 -12.43 20.61
CA ALA A 87 3.08 -13.84 20.61
C ALA A 87 3.64 -14.58 21.84
N ASP A 88 4.91 -14.32 22.18
CA ASP A 88 5.58 -14.90 23.35
C ASP A 88 4.90 -14.47 24.66
N ALA A 89 4.56 -13.18 24.78
CA ALA A 89 3.83 -12.64 25.92
C ALA A 89 2.46 -13.30 26.09
N MET A 90 1.73 -13.46 24.99
CA MET A 90 0.40 -14.10 25.00
C MET A 90 0.47 -15.59 25.31
N ASN A 91 1.55 -16.26 24.95
CA ASN A 91 1.76 -17.66 25.28
C ASN A 91 2.12 -17.89 26.77
N GLY A 92 2.53 -16.84 27.50
CA GLY A 92 2.86 -16.93 28.93
C GLY A 92 3.92 -17.96 29.26
N GLY A 93 4.93 -18.16 28.39
CA GLY A 93 5.98 -19.17 28.53
C GLY A 93 5.58 -20.57 28.07
N ARG A 94 4.38 -20.77 27.54
CA ARG A 94 3.96 -22.03 26.93
C ARG A 94 4.41 -22.06 25.46
N THR A 95 4.76 -23.21 24.94
CA THR A 95 5.21 -23.35 23.56
C THR A 95 4.04 -23.27 22.57
N GLY A 96 4.01 -22.24 21.74
CA GLY A 96 3.60 -22.32 20.33
C GLY A 96 2.14 -22.29 19.95
N GLU A 97 1.18 -22.02 20.86
CA GLU A 97 -0.24 -21.91 20.46
C GLU A 97 -0.51 -20.65 19.67
N ILE A 98 0.09 -19.51 20.04
CA ILE A 98 -0.06 -18.22 19.38
C ILE A 98 1.21 -17.93 18.59
N THR A 99 1.08 -17.80 17.29
CA THR A 99 2.21 -17.49 16.40
C THR A 99 2.28 -16.01 16.05
N PRO A 100 3.46 -15.49 15.67
CA PRO A 100 3.59 -14.12 15.17
C PRO A 100 2.66 -13.81 13.98
N GLU A 101 2.38 -14.80 13.12
CA GLU A 101 1.44 -14.66 12.01
C GLU A 101 0.00 -14.49 12.51
N MET A 102 -0.42 -15.22 13.52
CA MET A 102 -1.74 -15.03 14.13
C MET A 102 -1.87 -13.63 14.73
N MET A 103 -0.83 -13.17 15.44
CA MET A 103 -0.77 -11.80 15.96
C MET A 103 -0.78 -10.77 14.84
N TYR A 104 -0.07 -11.01 13.73
CA TYR A 104 -0.10 -10.13 12.57
C TYR A 104 -1.53 -9.90 12.05
N TYR A 105 -2.32 -10.96 11.89
CA TYR A 105 -3.72 -10.82 11.46
C TYR A 105 -4.58 -10.07 12.47
N SER A 106 -4.39 -10.34 13.76
CA SER A 106 -5.09 -9.64 14.84
C SER A 106 -4.75 -8.15 14.84
N MET A 107 -3.49 -7.79 14.73
CA MET A 107 -3.04 -6.39 14.70
C MET A 107 -3.50 -5.66 13.43
N LEU A 108 -3.53 -6.33 12.30
CA LEU A 108 -4.11 -5.75 11.09
C LEU A 108 -5.62 -5.46 11.23
N GLU A 109 -6.37 -6.29 11.95
CA GLU A 109 -7.79 -6.02 12.21
C GLU A 109 -8.02 -4.80 13.11
N ARG A 110 -7.13 -4.59 14.09
CA ARG A 110 -7.23 -3.52 15.09
C ARG A 110 -6.65 -2.19 14.58
N TYR A 111 -5.46 -2.21 14.02
CA TYR A 111 -4.66 -1.03 13.69
C TYR A 111 -4.35 -0.90 12.20
N GLY A 112 -4.71 -1.92 11.42
CA GLY A 112 -4.41 -1.94 9.99
C GLY A 112 -5.33 -1.07 9.15
N VAL A 113 -4.91 -0.85 7.91
CA VAL A 113 -5.69 -0.11 6.92
C VAL A 113 -6.80 -1.00 6.35
N ALA A 114 -8.02 -0.53 6.48
CA ALA A 114 -9.20 -1.18 5.91
C ALA A 114 -9.93 -0.24 4.95
N VAL A 115 -10.54 -0.83 3.93
CA VAL A 115 -11.48 -0.15 3.04
C VAL A 115 -12.83 -0.88 3.09
N PHE A 116 -13.90 -0.14 2.95
CA PHE A 116 -15.24 -0.69 2.87
C PHE A 116 -15.72 -0.59 1.43
N VAL A 117 -16.23 -1.70 0.93
CA VAL A 117 -16.76 -1.79 -0.45
C VAL A 117 -18.12 -2.48 -0.44
N ALA A 118 -19.02 -2.02 -1.28
CA ALA A 118 -20.28 -2.71 -1.54
C ALA A 118 -20.16 -3.45 -2.87
N VAL A 119 -20.29 -4.77 -2.85
CA VAL A 119 -20.11 -5.63 -4.03
C VAL A 119 -21.12 -6.77 -4.07
N PRO A 120 -21.55 -7.23 -5.26
CA PRO A 120 -22.31 -8.46 -5.39
C PRO A 120 -21.53 -9.66 -4.81
N ALA A 121 -22.24 -10.65 -4.27
CA ALA A 121 -21.64 -11.82 -3.62
C ALA A 121 -20.66 -12.58 -4.54
N VAL A 122 -20.89 -12.58 -5.84
CA VAL A 122 -20.01 -13.21 -6.84
C VAL A 122 -18.60 -12.63 -6.84
N CYS A 123 -18.41 -11.37 -6.41
CA CYS A 123 -17.10 -10.69 -6.36
C CYS A 123 -16.28 -11.02 -5.11
N LEU A 124 -16.81 -11.77 -4.14
CA LEU A 124 -16.11 -12.09 -2.90
C LEU A 124 -14.80 -12.86 -3.13
N SER A 125 -14.76 -13.75 -4.13
CA SER A 125 -13.56 -14.50 -4.48
C SER A 125 -12.41 -13.58 -4.92
N ASP A 126 -12.73 -12.54 -5.67
CA ASP A 126 -11.74 -11.57 -6.14
C ASP A 126 -11.24 -10.68 -4.99
N LEU A 127 -12.14 -10.29 -4.08
CA LEU A 127 -11.76 -9.57 -2.87
C LEU A 127 -10.83 -10.41 -1.98
N ARG A 128 -11.10 -11.71 -1.80
CA ARG A 128 -10.21 -12.60 -1.04
C ARG A 128 -8.82 -12.73 -1.65
N ARG A 129 -8.67 -12.61 -2.96
CA ARG A 129 -7.36 -12.61 -3.65
C ARG A 129 -6.64 -11.28 -3.54
N ALA A 130 -7.40 -10.17 -3.53
CA ALA A 130 -6.84 -8.82 -3.55
C ALA A 130 -6.44 -8.31 -2.16
N TYR A 131 -7.13 -8.75 -1.11
CA TYR A 131 -6.98 -8.27 0.27
C TYR A 131 -6.49 -9.38 1.20
N ARG A 132 -5.80 -8.99 2.27
CA ARG A 132 -5.22 -9.94 3.23
C ARG A 132 -6.29 -10.67 4.04
N LYS A 133 -7.35 -9.95 4.39
CA LYS A 133 -8.55 -10.49 5.07
C LYS A 133 -9.77 -9.70 4.63
N ILE A 134 -10.92 -10.34 4.53
CA ILE A 134 -12.20 -9.69 4.32
C ILE A 134 -13.18 -10.12 5.40
N LYS A 135 -14.09 -9.20 5.76
CA LYS A 135 -15.20 -9.46 6.68
C LYS A 135 -16.48 -8.88 6.08
N ILE A 136 -17.49 -9.70 5.91
CA ILE A 136 -18.82 -9.24 5.53
C ILE A 136 -19.41 -8.54 6.75
N ILE A 137 -19.87 -7.31 6.57
CA ILE A 137 -20.42 -6.47 7.63
C ILE A 137 -21.93 -6.49 7.58
N ASP A 138 -22.49 -6.34 6.37
CA ASP A 138 -23.93 -6.18 6.19
C ASP A 138 -24.35 -6.55 4.75
N GLU A 139 -25.66 -6.78 4.58
CA GLU A 139 -26.30 -6.87 3.27
C GLU A 139 -26.79 -5.49 2.87
N THR A 140 -26.64 -5.16 1.59
CA THR A 140 -27.01 -3.86 1.04
C THR A 140 -27.55 -4.00 -0.38
N ILE A 141 -27.98 -2.89 -0.95
CA ILE A 141 -28.41 -2.82 -2.35
C ILE A 141 -27.58 -1.74 -3.02
N ILE A 142 -26.92 -2.10 -4.12
CA ILE A 142 -26.26 -1.13 -4.99
C ILE A 142 -27.19 -0.80 -6.16
N GLU A 143 -27.26 0.50 -6.47
CA GLU A 143 -27.97 0.98 -7.65
C GLU A 143 -26.98 1.51 -8.68
N ARG A 144 -27.04 0.97 -9.89
CA ARG A 144 -26.22 1.39 -11.01
C ARG A 144 -27.07 1.45 -12.27
N ASN A 145 -27.10 2.60 -12.92
CA ASN A 145 -27.90 2.84 -14.14
C ASN A 145 -29.40 2.45 -13.98
N GLY A 146 -30.00 2.80 -12.82
CA GLY A 146 -31.38 2.49 -12.50
C GLY A 146 -31.66 1.02 -12.16
N LYS A 147 -30.66 0.14 -12.18
CA LYS A 147 -30.78 -1.26 -11.81
C LYS A 147 -30.36 -1.49 -10.37
N ARG A 148 -31.24 -2.00 -9.53
CA ARG A 148 -30.99 -2.39 -8.15
C ARG A 148 -30.46 -3.82 -8.09
N THR A 149 -29.33 -4.04 -7.44
CA THR A 149 -28.70 -5.36 -7.33
C THR A 149 -28.35 -5.64 -5.86
N PRO A 150 -28.73 -6.81 -5.31
CA PRO A 150 -28.29 -7.23 -3.98
C PRO A 150 -26.76 -7.25 -3.90
N ALA A 151 -26.24 -6.73 -2.81
CA ALA A 151 -24.80 -6.60 -2.58
C ALA A 151 -24.47 -6.84 -1.10
N LEU A 152 -23.19 -6.99 -0.83
CA LEU A 152 -22.63 -7.13 0.52
C LEU A 152 -21.70 -5.97 0.81
N THR A 153 -21.85 -5.36 1.96
CA THR A 153 -20.86 -4.43 2.50
C THR A 153 -19.73 -5.23 3.13
N VAL A 154 -18.55 -5.10 2.58
CA VAL A 154 -17.37 -5.87 2.97
C VAL A 154 -16.27 -4.96 3.47
N LYS A 155 -15.77 -5.22 4.71
CA LYS A 155 -14.54 -4.64 5.23
C LYS A 155 -13.37 -5.44 4.65
N CYS A 156 -12.52 -4.79 3.88
CA CYS A 156 -11.35 -5.36 3.23
C CYS A 156 -10.08 -4.84 3.91
N ILE A 157 -9.27 -5.72 4.49
CA ILE A 157 -8.05 -5.38 5.22
C ILE A 157 -6.84 -5.54 4.30
N LEU A 158 -6.08 -4.46 4.14
CA LEU A 158 -4.85 -4.44 3.35
C LEU A 158 -3.71 -5.11 4.11
N GLY A 159 -2.89 -5.88 3.41
CA GLY A 159 -1.63 -6.37 3.97
C GLY A 159 -0.60 -5.24 4.10
N SER A 160 0.22 -5.26 5.16
CA SER A 160 1.22 -4.22 5.44
C SER A 160 2.27 -4.03 4.35
N SER A 161 2.42 -4.99 3.41
CA SER A 161 3.29 -4.83 2.22
C SER A 161 2.86 -3.69 1.29
N LYS A 162 1.61 -3.24 1.39
CA LYS A 162 1.04 -2.14 0.61
C LYS A 162 1.01 -0.81 1.38
N TYR A 163 1.47 -0.80 2.63
CA TYR A 163 1.39 0.38 3.51
C TYR A 163 2.41 1.46 3.11
N SER A 164 2.01 2.70 3.32
CA SER A 164 2.93 3.83 3.40
C SER A 164 3.75 3.76 4.69
N THR A 165 4.79 4.60 4.78
CA THR A 165 5.59 4.77 6.00
C THR A 165 4.71 5.16 7.20
N GLU A 166 3.78 6.09 7.00
CA GLU A 166 2.83 6.57 8.01
C GLU A 166 1.85 5.47 8.46
N GLN A 167 1.26 4.75 7.51
CA GLN A 167 0.37 3.63 7.83
C GLN A 167 1.08 2.51 8.59
N MET A 168 2.35 2.29 8.26
CA MET A 168 3.19 1.33 8.97
C MET A 168 3.52 1.81 10.37
N LYS A 169 3.75 3.13 10.54
CA LYS A 169 3.94 3.76 11.85
C LYS A 169 2.73 3.51 12.74
N ASN A 170 1.54 3.83 12.26
CA ASN A 170 0.31 3.66 13.03
C ASN A 170 0.08 2.20 13.48
N LEU A 171 0.43 1.23 12.62
CA LEU A 171 0.36 -0.19 12.98
C LEU A 171 1.37 -0.54 14.09
N ILE A 172 2.62 -0.07 13.98
CA ILE A 172 3.67 -0.31 14.94
C ILE A 172 3.36 0.36 16.28
N ASP A 173 2.91 1.62 16.27
CA ASP A 173 2.48 2.37 17.44
C ASP A 173 1.40 1.61 18.23
N GLY A 174 0.37 1.13 17.53
CA GLY A 174 -0.69 0.34 18.14
C GLY A 174 -0.20 -0.95 18.81
N ILE A 175 0.81 -1.61 18.23
CA ILE A 175 1.41 -2.82 18.82
C ILE A 175 2.23 -2.46 20.07
N PHE A 176 2.99 -1.36 20.05
CA PHE A 176 3.72 -0.88 21.24
C PHE A 176 2.77 -0.54 22.37
N ASP A 177 1.69 0.18 22.08
CA ASP A 177 0.67 0.53 23.07
C ASP A 177 0.04 -0.71 23.74
N ASP A 178 -0.23 -1.73 22.94
CA ASP A 178 -0.79 -2.98 23.46
C ASP A 178 0.20 -3.76 24.31
N LEU A 179 1.48 -3.84 23.88
CA LEU A 179 2.54 -4.47 24.67
C LEU A 179 2.74 -3.75 26.00
N ALA A 180 2.72 -2.42 26.00
CA ALA A 180 2.81 -1.61 27.23
C ALA A 180 1.63 -1.91 28.18
N LYS A 181 0.39 -2.02 27.66
CA LYS A 181 -0.78 -2.40 28.46
C LYS A 181 -0.68 -3.80 29.07
N LEU A 182 0.03 -4.70 28.40
CA LEU A 182 0.31 -6.05 28.91
C LEU A 182 1.47 -6.08 29.91
N GLY A 183 2.11 -4.93 30.19
CA GLY A 183 3.29 -4.85 31.05
C GLY A 183 4.54 -5.48 30.46
N VAL A 184 4.57 -5.64 29.14
CA VAL A 184 5.72 -6.19 28.41
C VAL A 184 6.69 -5.08 28.06
N GLU A 185 7.89 -5.13 28.65
CA GLU A 185 8.98 -4.22 28.30
C GLU A 185 9.61 -4.65 26.98
N CYS A 186 9.45 -3.80 25.96
CA CYS A 186 10.24 -3.88 24.75
C CYS A 186 11.64 -3.36 25.08
N GLY A 187 12.67 -4.19 25.12
CA GLY A 187 14.03 -3.80 25.53
C GLY A 187 14.51 -2.48 24.90
N GLU A 188 15.48 -1.82 25.54
CA GLU A 188 15.99 -0.49 25.14
C GLU A 188 16.35 -0.40 23.66
N GLU A 189 17.00 -1.44 23.11
CA GLU A 189 17.38 -1.52 21.68
C GLU A 189 16.19 -1.35 20.72
N LEU A 190 15.05 -2.00 21.00
CA LEU A 190 13.85 -1.89 20.16
C LEU A 190 13.19 -0.52 20.32
N THR A 191 13.22 0.01 21.53
CA THR A 191 12.66 1.34 21.83
C THR A 191 13.48 2.43 21.15
N GLU A 192 14.81 2.32 21.12
CA GLU A 192 15.69 3.24 20.41
C GLU A 192 15.52 3.14 18.90
N LEU A 193 15.51 1.93 18.33
CA LEU A 193 15.24 1.72 16.90
C LEU A 193 13.90 2.32 16.49
N TYR A 194 12.89 2.24 17.33
CA TYR A 194 11.60 2.86 17.08
C TYR A 194 11.65 4.39 17.14
N LYS A 195 12.32 4.95 18.15
CA LYS A 195 12.48 6.41 18.32
C LYS A 195 13.25 7.01 17.15
N ASP A 196 14.39 6.42 16.79
CA ASP A 196 15.20 6.88 15.68
C ASP A 196 14.42 6.84 14.37
N TRP A 197 13.68 5.77 14.16
CA TRP A 197 12.85 5.67 12.99
C TRP A 197 11.67 6.66 13.00
N SER A 198 10.99 6.84 14.12
CA SER A 198 9.87 7.77 14.28
C SER A 198 10.30 9.22 14.01
N ASN A 199 11.45 9.63 14.54
CA ASN A 199 12.00 10.99 14.39
C ASN A 199 12.46 11.27 12.96
N ASN A 200 12.99 10.28 12.23
CA ASN A 200 13.48 10.44 10.86
C ASN A 200 12.36 10.39 9.79
N ASN A 201 11.12 10.08 10.17
CA ASN A 201 9.99 9.91 9.25
C ASN A 201 8.70 10.65 9.70
N ALA A 202 8.83 11.55 10.67
CA ALA A 202 7.77 12.47 11.11
C ALA A 202 7.59 13.64 10.12
#